data_167a64e433cad16e418d92c53bbe5715
#
_entry.id   167a64e433cad16e418d92c53bbe5715
#
_cell.length_a   1.000
_cell.length_b   1.000
_cell.length_c   1.000
_cell.angle_alpha   90.00
_cell.angle_beta   90.00
_cell.angle_gamma   90.00
#
_symmetry.space_group_name_H-M   'P 1'
#
loop_
_entity.id
_entity.type
_entity.pdbx_description
1 polymer ?
#
loop_
_entity_poly.entity_id
_entity_poly.type
_entity_poly.pdbx_seq_one_letter_code
_entity_poly.pdbx_strand_id
1 'polypeptide(L)'
;MMTHQKARLTTRNLCQCLGAFALLLSASSTAAGADASFQELEQQGTLDKQEPARADDGKNYPRLVLHGDYRFLYGKGRFHADVPQGLGGPYRRVDQDHFRAEQRLRIFPFLETSGSTSIRTMLEDKRDRKDESRRQRLKLSRLYVQHENAHTKLEAGRFNYYLMDGNVIDKRIDGLRFRTGDIDWPQGSLAVFVGRTTDEPDKQKDGVSLLWKKRLGKMDASAVYLDFRQRQDLPASEPRLRALGLPAGRIGQGFDRQRIASLAAKYHPTSKWQLGLELLQADGRHYADAYREREGGFVALVQYGELDERKAGSFASWLRYYDQPSASVLYPTMDADAGFFRREGFRGWGARTDYVITPGLVCAVEGFRLENRSKGAQLRAMHEYILGTSVTAYF
;
A
#
# COMPACT_ATOMS: atom_id res chain seq x y z
N MET A 1 38.67 -27.06 5.45
CA MET A 1 38.76 -26.10 6.55
C MET A 1 38.40 -24.73 5.94
N MET A 2 37.12 -24.36 5.88
CA MET A 2 36.66 -23.10 5.36
C MET A 2 35.94 -22.38 6.51
N THR A 3 36.49 -21.26 6.90
CA THR A 3 36.05 -20.43 8.01
C THR A 3 34.76 -19.68 7.64
N HIS A 4 33.70 -19.97 8.38
CA HIS A 4 32.44 -19.24 8.35
C HIS A 4 32.64 -17.82 8.89
N GLN A 5 32.74 -16.84 8.01
CA GLN A 5 32.59 -15.45 8.37
C GLN A 5 31.09 -15.13 8.50
N LYS A 6 30.57 -15.24 9.73
CA LYS A 6 29.26 -14.67 10.10
C LYS A 6 29.34 -13.16 9.97
N ALA A 7 28.68 -12.60 8.97
CA ALA A 7 28.45 -11.16 8.89
C ALA A 7 27.55 -10.76 10.09
N ARG A 8 28.16 -10.39 11.20
CA ARG A 8 27.50 -9.66 12.29
C ARG A 8 27.18 -8.28 11.74
N LEU A 9 25.91 -7.99 11.48
CA LEU A 9 25.43 -6.61 11.45
C LEU A 9 25.78 -6.04 12.83
N THR A 10 26.88 -5.31 12.88
CA THR A 10 27.34 -4.74 14.13
C THR A 10 26.34 -3.68 14.55
N THR A 11 26.05 -3.64 15.85
CA THR A 11 25.32 -2.58 16.57
C THR A 11 25.65 -1.16 16.05
N ARG A 12 26.81 -1.00 15.45
CA ARG A 12 27.33 0.23 14.87
C ARG A 12 26.50 0.73 13.65
N ASN A 13 25.97 -0.18 12.80
CA ASN A 13 25.14 0.21 11.65
C ASN A 13 23.71 0.58 12.07
N LEU A 14 23.22 -0.07 13.14
CA LEU A 14 21.93 0.29 13.74
C LEU A 14 22.02 1.65 14.45
N CYS A 15 23.14 1.91 15.15
CA CYS A 15 23.43 3.20 15.79
C CYS A 15 23.63 4.34 14.80
N GLN A 16 24.15 4.08 13.59
CA GLN A 16 24.26 5.11 12.54
C GLN A 16 22.91 5.48 11.95
N CYS A 17 22.01 4.52 11.75
CA CYS A 17 20.64 4.79 11.33
C CYS A 17 19.84 5.50 12.45
N LEU A 18 20.02 5.10 13.71
CA LEU A 18 19.43 5.78 14.86
C LEU A 18 20.04 7.15 15.15
N GLY A 19 21.32 7.34 14.86
CA GLY A 19 22.02 8.63 14.98
C GLY A 19 21.54 9.65 13.94
N ALA A 20 21.27 9.24 12.70
CA ALA A 20 20.63 10.07 11.69
C ALA A 20 19.18 10.42 12.10
N PHE A 21 18.50 9.50 12.77
CA PHE A 21 17.16 9.72 13.32
C PHE A 21 17.15 10.70 14.50
N ALA A 22 18.17 10.66 15.37
CA ALA A 22 18.32 11.57 16.51
C ALA A 22 18.71 13.01 16.09
N LEU A 23 19.49 13.17 15.02
CA LEU A 23 19.86 14.49 14.48
C LEU A 23 18.67 15.19 13.80
N LEU A 24 17.70 14.45 13.26
CA LEU A 24 16.46 14.99 12.70
C LEU A 24 15.45 15.42 13.79
N LEU A 25 15.56 14.90 15.01
CA LEU A 25 14.66 15.22 16.11
C LEU A 25 14.94 16.56 16.80
N SER A 26 16.09 17.18 16.56
CA SER A 26 16.52 18.41 17.25
C SER A 26 16.06 19.72 16.61
N ALA A 27 15.41 19.69 15.44
CA ALA A 27 14.91 20.88 14.76
C ALA A 27 13.38 20.98 14.85
N SER A 28 12.85 21.49 15.95
CA SER A 28 11.40 21.65 16.12
C SER A 28 11.00 23.11 16.35
N SER A 29 10.03 23.59 15.59
CA SER A 29 9.09 24.63 16.05
C SER A 29 7.76 24.58 15.29
N THR A 30 6.71 24.40 16.06
CA THR A 30 5.28 24.83 15.98
C THR A 30 4.58 25.03 14.65
N ALA A 31 3.55 24.21 14.37
CA ALA A 31 2.27 24.63 13.78
C ALA A 31 1.18 23.57 13.95
N ALA A 32 -0.06 24.01 14.03
CA ALA A 32 -1.23 23.24 14.35
C ALA A 32 -1.96 22.74 13.09
N GLY A 33 -2.47 21.51 13.16
CA GLY A 33 -3.69 21.03 12.52
C GLY A 33 -3.68 20.62 11.06
N ALA A 34 -3.68 19.32 10.78
CA ALA A 34 -4.50 18.66 9.75
C ALA A 34 -4.32 17.15 9.78
N ASP A 35 -5.45 16.45 9.89
CA ASP A 35 -5.54 14.99 10.01
C ASP A 35 -5.57 14.30 8.65
N ALA A 36 -4.42 13.88 8.15
CA ALA A 36 -4.39 12.85 7.12
C ALA A 36 -3.22 11.90 7.37
N SER A 37 -3.49 10.59 7.29
CA SER A 37 -2.41 9.63 7.40
C SER A 37 -1.45 9.83 6.22
N PHE A 38 -0.18 9.79 6.51
CA PHE A 38 0.92 10.08 5.59
C PHE A 38 0.85 9.30 4.26
N GLN A 39 0.42 8.05 4.31
CA GLN A 39 0.26 7.23 3.10
C GLN A 39 -0.99 7.57 2.29
N GLU A 40 -2.05 8.08 2.91
CA GLU A 40 -3.17 8.64 2.16
C GLU A 40 -2.72 9.82 1.29
N LEU A 41 -1.74 10.60 1.76
CA LEU A 41 -1.15 11.71 1.00
C LEU A 41 -0.39 11.26 -0.24
N GLU A 42 0.42 10.23 -0.12
CA GLU A 42 1.23 9.75 -1.24
C GLU A 42 0.39 9.06 -2.32
N GLN A 43 -0.74 8.49 -1.94
CA GLN A 43 -1.55 7.67 -2.83
C GLN A 43 -2.79 8.35 -3.38
N GLN A 44 -3.40 9.21 -2.59
CA GLN A 44 -4.45 10.07 -3.08
C GLN A 44 -3.88 11.18 -3.96
N GLY A 45 -2.56 11.40 -3.87
CA GLY A 45 -1.90 12.55 -4.49
C GLY A 45 -2.41 13.84 -3.83
N THR A 46 -1.70 14.93 -4.00
CA THR A 46 -2.10 16.30 -3.61
C THR A 46 -3.52 16.69 -4.04
N LEU A 47 -4.16 15.88 -4.82
CA LEU A 47 -5.39 16.10 -5.55
C LEU A 47 -6.65 15.78 -4.76
N ASP A 48 -6.63 14.78 -3.89
CA ASP A 48 -7.79 14.47 -3.05
C ASP A 48 -7.89 15.43 -1.84
N LYS A 49 -6.81 16.19 -1.57
CA LYS A 49 -6.78 17.23 -0.55
C LYS A 49 -7.22 18.62 -1.03
N GLN A 50 -7.38 18.82 -2.32
CA GLN A 50 -8.05 20.02 -2.76
C GLN A 50 -9.49 19.92 -2.28
N GLU A 51 -9.88 20.91 -1.46
CA GLU A 51 -11.20 21.04 -0.87
C GLU A 51 -12.27 20.61 -1.87
N PRO A 52 -13.25 19.81 -1.44
CA PRO A 52 -14.41 19.56 -2.28
C PRO A 52 -14.92 20.90 -2.75
N ALA A 53 -15.14 21.04 -4.05
CA ALA A 53 -15.71 22.26 -4.60
C ALA A 53 -16.98 22.55 -3.81
N ARG A 54 -16.94 23.60 -3.00
CA ARG A 54 -18.11 24.03 -2.24
C ARG A 54 -19.18 24.43 -3.25
N ALA A 55 -20.39 23.99 -3.01
CA ALA A 55 -21.51 24.43 -3.82
C ALA A 55 -21.50 25.95 -3.93
N ASP A 56 -21.43 26.45 -5.16
CA ASP A 56 -21.48 27.87 -5.52
C ASP A 56 -20.37 28.75 -4.89
N ASP A 57 -19.12 28.46 -5.26
CA ASP A 57 -17.96 29.28 -4.88
C ASP A 57 -17.74 30.50 -5.82
N GLY A 58 -18.71 30.83 -6.66
CA GLY A 58 -18.62 31.88 -7.65
C GLY A 58 -17.71 31.57 -8.85
N LYS A 59 -17.23 30.33 -8.98
CA LYS A 59 -16.40 29.90 -10.09
C LYS A 59 -17.23 29.56 -11.33
N ASN A 60 -16.68 29.89 -12.49
CA ASN A 60 -17.28 29.50 -13.76
C ASN A 60 -16.98 28.03 -14.08
N TYR A 61 -18.01 27.24 -14.38
CA TYR A 61 -17.89 25.86 -14.86
C TYR A 61 -18.22 25.76 -16.35
N PRO A 62 -17.69 24.81 -17.10
CA PRO A 62 -16.70 23.80 -16.67
C PRO A 62 -15.29 24.38 -16.49
N ARG A 63 -14.49 23.79 -15.59
CA ARG A 63 -13.13 24.22 -15.31
C ARG A 63 -12.16 23.03 -15.38
N LEU A 64 -11.07 23.19 -16.13
CA LEU A 64 -9.97 22.22 -16.18
C LEU A 64 -8.88 22.62 -15.16
N VAL A 65 -8.55 21.70 -14.27
CA VAL A 65 -7.43 21.85 -13.32
C VAL A 65 -6.40 20.80 -13.65
N LEU A 66 -5.14 21.20 -13.72
CA LEU A 66 -4.02 20.31 -14.04
C LEU A 66 -3.03 20.29 -12.90
N HIS A 67 -2.68 19.10 -12.45
CA HIS A 67 -1.61 18.85 -11.48
C HIS A 67 -0.73 17.72 -11.97
N GLY A 68 0.42 17.55 -11.33
CA GLY A 68 1.29 16.43 -11.64
C GLY A 68 2.33 16.17 -10.57
N ASP A 69 2.97 15.02 -10.69
CA ASP A 69 4.19 14.70 -9.97
C ASP A 69 5.17 13.96 -10.86
N TYR A 70 6.45 14.21 -10.59
CA TYR A 70 7.54 13.43 -11.13
C TYR A 70 8.33 12.82 -9.97
N ARG A 71 8.45 11.51 -9.95
CA ARG A 71 9.17 10.76 -8.91
C ARG A 71 10.34 9.99 -9.51
N PHE A 72 11.49 10.13 -8.89
CA PHE A 72 12.62 9.24 -9.06
C PHE A 72 12.77 8.36 -7.81
N LEU A 73 12.88 7.05 -7.99
CA LEU A 73 13.05 6.08 -6.92
C LEU A 73 14.29 5.24 -7.20
N TYR A 74 15.11 5.07 -6.18
CA TYR A 74 16.24 4.18 -6.15
C TYR A 74 16.11 3.25 -4.95
N GLY A 75 16.31 1.95 -5.15
CA GLY A 75 16.25 0.97 -4.08
C GLY A 75 17.20 -0.18 -4.31
N LYS A 76 17.72 -0.71 -3.22
CA LYS A 76 18.50 -1.95 -3.19
C LYS A 76 17.93 -2.86 -2.13
N GLY A 77 17.76 -4.11 -2.49
CA GLY A 77 17.27 -5.13 -1.57
C GLY A 77 17.98 -6.45 -1.75
N ARG A 78 17.77 -7.34 -0.79
CA ARG A 78 18.23 -8.70 -0.86
C ARG A 78 17.13 -9.62 -0.36
N PHE A 79 16.82 -10.60 -1.16
CA PHE A 79 15.88 -11.67 -0.84
C PHE A 79 16.63 -12.97 -0.63
N HIS A 80 16.27 -13.71 0.42
CA HIS A 80 16.76 -15.04 0.72
C HIS A 80 15.59 -16.00 0.87
N ALA A 81 15.71 -17.20 0.31
CA ALA A 81 14.74 -18.27 0.54
C ALA A 81 15.42 -19.63 0.47
N ASP A 82 14.98 -20.57 1.30
CA ASP A 82 15.31 -21.99 1.16
C ASP A 82 14.21 -22.67 0.32
N VAL A 83 14.56 -23.06 -0.90
CA VAL A 83 13.65 -23.68 -1.88
C VAL A 83 13.88 -25.17 -1.95
N PRO A 84 12.84 -26.04 -1.86
CA PRO A 84 13.01 -27.48 -1.97
C PRO A 84 13.43 -27.87 -3.39
N GLN A 85 14.40 -28.76 -3.50
CA GLN A 85 14.84 -29.37 -4.77
C GLN A 85 13.97 -30.63 -5.08
N GLY A 86 12.69 -30.41 -5.46
CA GLY A 86 11.73 -31.48 -5.69
C GLY A 86 10.94 -31.92 -4.44
N LEU A 87 10.06 -32.91 -4.60
CA LEU A 87 9.23 -33.46 -3.51
C LEU A 87 10.11 -34.20 -2.49
N GLY A 88 10.24 -33.65 -1.28
CA GLY A 88 11.02 -34.26 -0.21
C GLY A 88 12.55 -34.18 -0.37
N GLY A 89 13.03 -33.45 -1.38
CA GLY A 89 14.45 -33.23 -1.61
C GLY A 89 15.10 -32.22 -0.64
N PRO A 90 16.43 -32.12 -0.68
CA PRO A 90 17.14 -31.15 0.15
C PRO A 90 16.76 -29.72 -0.24
N TYR A 91 16.84 -28.82 0.72
CA TYR A 91 16.60 -27.39 0.44
C TYR A 91 17.84 -26.75 -0.15
N ARG A 92 17.64 -25.95 -1.20
CA ARG A 92 18.68 -25.09 -1.77
C ARG A 92 18.41 -23.66 -1.37
N ARG A 93 19.41 -23.00 -0.84
CA ARG A 93 19.38 -21.56 -0.59
C ARG A 93 19.44 -20.80 -1.91
N VAL A 94 18.47 -19.90 -2.09
CA VAL A 94 18.41 -18.93 -3.18
C VAL A 94 18.60 -17.55 -2.60
N ASP A 95 19.64 -16.86 -3.07
CA ASP A 95 19.93 -15.47 -2.72
C ASP A 95 19.71 -14.64 -3.98
N GLN A 96 18.89 -13.59 -3.88
CA GLN A 96 18.60 -12.71 -5.00
C GLN A 96 18.76 -11.27 -4.55
N ASP A 97 19.67 -10.56 -5.19
CA ASP A 97 19.80 -9.11 -5.02
C ASP A 97 18.78 -8.39 -5.92
N HIS A 98 18.06 -7.45 -5.34
CA HIS A 98 17.15 -6.59 -6.06
C HIS A 98 17.77 -5.22 -6.20
N PHE A 99 17.62 -4.68 -7.38
CA PHE A 99 17.94 -3.29 -7.65
C PHE A 99 16.75 -2.66 -8.36
N ARG A 100 16.29 -1.54 -7.85
CA ARG A 100 15.19 -0.78 -8.44
C ARG A 100 15.65 0.63 -8.72
N ALA A 101 15.52 1.07 -9.97
CA ALA A 101 15.74 2.45 -10.37
C ALA A 101 14.59 2.85 -11.28
N GLU A 102 13.64 3.56 -10.73
CA GLU A 102 12.37 3.85 -11.38
C GLU A 102 12.16 5.34 -11.53
N GLN A 103 11.64 5.75 -12.68
CA GLN A 103 11.12 7.08 -12.93
C GLN A 103 9.62 6.97 -13.17
N ARG A 104 8.84 7.88 -12.58
CA ARG A 104 7.39 7.93 -12.76
C ARG A 104 6.95 9.36 -12.94
N LEU A 105 6.26 9.63 -14.03
CA LEU A 105 5.52 10.86 -14.27
C LEU A 105 4.04 10.58 -14.17
N ARG A 106 3.32 11.36 -13.37
CA ARG A 106 1.87 11.35 -13.32
C ARG A 106 1.34 12.74 -13.63
N ILE A 107 0.31 12.80 -14.45
CA ILE A 107 -0.42 14.02 -14.80
C ILE A 107 -1.88 13.76 -14.48
N PHE A 108 -2.50 14.71 -13.81
CA PHE A 108 -3.85 14.59 -13.30
C PHE A 108 -4.74 15.72 -13.86
N PRO A 109 -5.35 15.53 -15.04
CA PRO A 109 -6.36 16.44 -15.54
C PRO A 109 -7.68 16.21 -14.80
N PHE A 110 -8.25 17.28 -14.23
CA PHE A 110 -9.57 17.28 -13.63
C PHE A 110 -10.48 18.22 -14.40
N LEU A 111 -11.61 17.71 -14.83
CA LEU A 111 -12.68 18.51 -15.37
C LEU A 111 -13.77 18.66 -14.31
N GLU A 112 -13.82 19.81 -13.66
CA GLU A 112 -14.92 20.19 -12.78
C GLU A 112 -16.11 20.63 -13.64
N THR A 113 -17.18 19.85 -13.62
CA THR A 113 -18.39 20.14 -14.41
C THR A 113 -19.41 20.96 -13.64
N SER A 114 -19.32 20.94 -12.32
CA SER A 114 -20.11 21.75 -11.38
C SER A 114 -19.38 21.83 -10.04
N GLY A 115 -19.91 22.59 -9.09
CA GLY A 115 -19.38 22.66 -7.72
C GLY A 115 -19.36 21.35 -6.95
N SER A 116 -20.09 20.33 -7.40
CA SER A 116 -20.18 19.03 -6.74
C SER A 116 -19.75 17.85 -7.61
N THR A 117 -19.53 18.05 -8.91
CA THR A 117 -19.24 16.95 -9.84
C THR A 117 -17.98 17.22 -10.63
N SER A 118 -17.13 16.20 -10.74
CA SER A 118 -15.89 16.25 -11.52
C SER A 118 -15.62 14.93 -12.25
N ILE A 119 -14.96 15.03 -13.40
CA ILE A 119 -14.34 13.89 -14.07
C ILE A 119 -12.86 13.95 -13.73
N ARG A 120 -12.36 12.89 -13.10
CA ARG A 120 -10.98 12.79 -12.63
C ARG A 120 -10.22 11.77 -13.44
N THR A 121 -9.05 12.18 -13.91
CA THR A 121 -8.18 11.32 -14.72
C THR A 121 -6.78 11.28 -14.14
N MET A 122 -6.03 10.23 -14.46
CA MET A 122 -4.59 10.14 -14.23
C MET A 122 -3.91 9.48 -15.42
N LEU A 123 -2.99 10.21 -16.01
CA LEU A 123 -2.05 9.70 -17.00
C LEU A 123 -0.75 9.36 -16.28
N GLU A 124 -0.18 8.19 -16.57
CA GLU A 124 1.03 7.70 -15.91
C GLU A 124 2.03 7.17 -16.94
N ASP A 125 3.26 7.67 -16.90
CA ASP A 125 4.43 7.08 -17.54
C ASP A 125 5.38 6.55 -16.46
N LYS A 126 5.69 5.26 -16.53
CA LYS A 126 6.58 4.60 -15.58
C LYS A 126 7.69 3.88 -16.33
N ARG A 127 8.93 4.13 -15.94
CA ARG A 127 10.14 3.58 -16.58
C ARG A 127 11.02 2.93 -15.53
N ASP A 128 11.30 1.66 -15.74
CA ASP A 128 12.38 0.97 -15.03
C ASP A 128 13.68 1.19 -15.82
N ARG A 129 14.69 1.80 -15.20
CA ARG A 129 15.99 2.05 -15.85
C ARG A 129 16.84 0.79 -16.04
N LYS A 130 16.52 -0.27 -15.31
CA LYS A 130 17.24 -1.55 -15.41
C LYS A 130 16.70 -2.43 -16.54
N ASP A 131 15.44 -2.31 -16.84
CA ASP A 131 14.76 -3.14 -17.84
C ASP A 131 13.91 -2.25 -18.76
N GLU A 132 14.51 -1.81 -19.86
CA GLU A 132 13.82 -0.97 -20.84
C GLU A 132 12.61 -1.67 -21.49
N SER A 133 12.59 -3.02 -21.47
CA SER A 133 11.43 -3.78 -21.95
C SER A 133 10.19 -3.57 -21.06
N ARG A 134 10.38 -3.19 -19.79
CA ARG A 134 9.33 -2.82 -18.84
C ARG A 134 8.89 -1.36 -18.94
N ARG A 135 9.28 -0.67 -19.99
CA ARG A 135 8.82 0.70 -20.24
C ARG A 135 7.30 0.71 -20.41
N GLN A 136 6.61 1.21 -19.41
CA GLN A 136 5.19 1.50 -19.53
C GLN A 136 5.05 2.89 -20.15
N ARG A 137 4.60 2.93 -21.40
CA ARG A 137 4.29 4.20 -22.07
C ARG A 137 3.15 4.91 -21.32
N LEU A 138 3.04 6.23 -21.54
CA LEU A 138 1.96 7.03 -21.00
C LEU A 138 0.61 6.34 -21.20
N LYS A 139 -0.04 5.99 -20.12
CA LYS A 139 -1.33 5.29 -20.12
C LYS A 139 -2.34 6.00 -19.24
N LEU A 140 -3.60 5.87 -19.60
CA LEU A 140 -4.72 6.28 -18.76
C LEU A 140 -4.83 5.30 -17.59
N SER A 141 -4.39 5.75 -16.43
CA SER A 141 -4.29 4.92 -15.23
C SER A 141 -5.54 4.99 -14.37
N ARG A 142 -6.21 6.16 -14.34
CA ARG A 142 -7.50 6.37 -13.66
C ARG A 142 -8.41 7.17 -14.57
N LEU A 143 -9.70 6.86 -14.52
CA LEU A 143 -10.77 7.62 -15.15
C LEU A 143 -12.06 7.34 -14.39
N TYR A 144 -12.59 8.31 -13.69
CA TYR A 144 -13.82 8.15 -12.94
C TYR A 144 -14.56 9.47 -12.79
N VAL A 145 -15.86 9.38 -12.59
CA VAL A 145 -16.72 10.48 -12.19
C VAL A 145 -16.78 10.50 -10.68
N GLN A 146 -16.63 11.67 -10.09
CA GLN A 146 -16.85 11.92 -8.67
C GLN A 146 -17.97 12.92 -8.51
N HIS A 147 -18.95 12.58 -7.70
CA HIS A 147 -19.97 13.50 -7.19
C HIS A 147 -19.85 13.56 -5.68
N GLU A 148 -19.66 14.75 -5.12
CA GLU A 148 -19.46 14.95 -3.69
C GLU A 148 -20.23 16.16 -3.21
N ASN A 149 -20.99 15.98 -2.14
CA ASN A 149 -21.64 17.05 -1.40
C ASN A 149 -21.26 16.97 0.08
N ALA A 150 -21.85 17.80 0.92
CA ALA A 150 -21.54 17.84 2.36
C ALA A 150 -21.72 16.49 3.09
N HIS A 151 -22.51 15.58 2.55
CA HIS A 151 -22.96 14.37 3.26
C HIS A 151 -22.63 13.09 2.54
N THR A 152 -22.41 13.13 1.24
CA THR A 152 -22.22 11.95 0.42
C THR A 152 -21.12 12.12 -0.61
N LYS A 153 -20.43 11.05 -0.92
CA LYS A 153 -19.48 10.96 -2.02
C LYS A 153 -19.75 9.71 -2.84
N LEU A 154 -19.91 9.90 -4.15
CA LEU A 154 -20.06 8.83 -5.13
C LEU A 154 -18.88 8.86 -6.09
N GLU A 155 -18.25 7.73 -6.33
CA GLU A 155 -17.20 7.56 -7.32
C GLU A 155 -17.55 6.39 -8.22
N ALA A 156 -17.48 6.59 -9.54
CA ALA A 156 -17.83 5.58 -10.55
C ALA A 156 -16.78 5.53 -11.66
N GLY A 157 -16.20 4.38 -11.91
CA GLY A 157 -15.17 4.16 -12.93
C GLY A 157 -13.90 3.53 -12.36
N ARG A 158 -12.74 3.91 -12.91
CA ARG A 158 -11.42 3.44 -12.47
C ARG A 158 -10.77 4.42 -11.53
N PHE A 159 -10.73 4.11 -10.23
CA PHE A 159 -10.11 4.93 -9.18
C PHE A 159 -9.14 4.13 -8.32
N ASN A 160 -8.39 4.81 -7.46
CA ASN A 160 -7.55 4.14 -6.47
C ASN A 160 -8.39 3.69 -5.28
N TYR A 161 -8.26 2.43 -4.91
CA TYR A 161 -8.90 1.88 -3.74
C TYR A 161 -7.85 1.62 -2.67
N TYR A 162 -7.91 2.43 -1.62
CA TYR A 162 -6.97 2.44 -0.53
C TYR A 162 -7.70 2.24 0.79
N LEU A 163 -7.34 1.18 1.51
CA LEU A 163 -7.96 0.83 2.79
C LEU A 163 -6.92 0.40 3.80
N MET A 164 -7.20 0.74 5.07
CA MET A 164 -6.42 0.32 6.22
C MET A 164 -4.95 0.67 6.06
N ASP A 165 -4.67 1.94 5.78
CA ASP A 165 -3.32 2.47 5.53
C ASP A 165 -2.54 1.71 4.47
N GLY A 166 -3.25 1.11 3.51
CA GLY A 166 -2.67 0.30 2.44
C GLY A 166 -2.13 -1.06 2.89
N ASN A 167 -2.35 -1.48 4.13
CA ASN A 167 -1.86 -2.76 4.61
C ASN A 167 -2.55 -3.95 3.91
N VAL A 168 -3.80 -3.76 3.49
CA VAL A 168 -4.62 -4.80 2.85
C VAL A 168 -4.74 -4.55 1.36
N ILE A 169 -5.15 -3.35 0.95
CA ILE A 169 -5.35 -3.01 -0.45
C ILE A 169 -4.98 -1.55 -0.72
N ASP A 170 -4.15 -1.38 -1.73
CA ASP A 170 -3.85 -0.13 -2.40
C ASP A 170 -3.69 -0.42 -3.88
N LYS A 171 -4.77 -0.37 -4.59
CA LYS A 171 -4.80 -0.68 -6.00
C LYS A 171 -5.84 0.11 -6.76
N ARG A 172 -5.56 0.33 -8.04
CA ARG A 172 -6.59 0.79 -8.98
C ARG A 172 -7.62 -0.30 -9.18
N ILE A 173 -8.89 0.07 -9.10
CA ILE A 173 -10.04 -0.84 -9.28
C ILE A 173 -11.08 -0.17 -10.17
N ASP A 174 -11.86 -0.96 -10.85
CA ASP A 174 -13.02 -0.54 -11.63
C ASP A 174 -14.28 -0.81 -10.80
N GLY A 175 -15.10 0.20 -10.55
CA GLY A 175 -16.30 -0.02 -9.76
C GLY A 175 -17.06 1.24 -9.36
N LEU A 176 -17.91 1.04 -8.37
CA LEU A 176 -18.72 2.06 -7.74
C LEU A 176 -18.38 2.10 -6.26
N ARG A 177 -18.10 3.29 -5.74
CA ARG A 177 -17.95 3.53 -4.29
C ARG A 177 -18.91 4.62 -3.87
N PHE A 178 -19.71 4.32 -2.87
CA PHE A 178 -20.57 5.29 -2.21
C PHE A 178 -20.13 5.46 -0.77
N ARG A 179 -20.00 6.70 -0.31
CA ARG A 179 -19.72 7.04 1.09
C ARG A 179 -20.81 7.99 1.59
N THR A 180 -21.26 7.77 2.81
CA THR A 180 -22.14 8.68 3.53
C THR A 180 -21.57 9.00 4.89
N GLY A 181 -21.87 10.20 5.38
CA GLY A 181 -21.41 10.68 6.67
C GLY A 181 -19.97 11.17 6.66
N ASP A 182 -19.56 11.72 7.78
CA ASP A 182 -18.21 12.14 8.09
C ASP A 182 -17.70 11.39 9.32
N ILE A 183 -16.38 11.32 9.47
CA ILE A 183 -15.73 10.65 10.62
C ILE A 183 -16.12 11.32 11.95
N ASP A 184 -16.43 12.60 11.94
CA ASP A 184 -16.81 13.39 13.10
C ASP A 184 -18.32 13.37 13.40
N TRP A 185 -19.14 12.75 12.54
CA TRP A 185 -20.56 12.60 12.78
C TRP A 185 -20.86 11.64 13.93
N PRO A 186 -22.03 11.76 14.61
CA PRO A 186 -22.39 10.85 15.72
C PRO A 186 -22.33 9.37 15.35
N GLN A 187 -22.76 9.01 14.11
CA GLN A 187 -22.71 7.63 13.58
C GLN A 187 -21.41 7.31 12.84
N GLY A 188 -20.56 8.32 12.59
CA GLY A 188 -19.36 8.18 11.76
C GLY A 188 -19.65 8.14 10.25
N SER A 189 -18.64 7.79 9.47
CA SER A 189 -18.71 7.62 8.02
C SER A 189 -18.87 6.16 7.66
N LEU A 190 -19.73 5.87 6.69
CA LEU A 190 -19.93 4.54 6.12
C LEU A 190 -19.64 4.58 4.62
N ALA A 191 -18.82 3.66 4.12
CA ALA A 191 -18.57 3.52 2.70
C ALA A 191 -18.82 2.09 2.23
N VAL A 192 -19.44 1.95 1.07
CA VAL A 192 -19.70 0.69 0.37
C VAL A 192 -19.00 0.74 -0.98
N PHE A 193 -18.36 -0.33 -1.34
CA PHE A 193 -17.75 -0.52 -2.66
C PHE A 193 -18.23 -1.81 -3.29
N VAL A 194 -18.44 -1.76 -4.62
CA VAL A 194 -18.64 -2.92 -5.49
C VAL A 194 -17.86 -2.71 -6.78
N GLY A 195 -17.12 -3.73 -7.21
CA GLY A 195 -16.32 -3.60 -8.43
C GLY A 195 -15.33 -4.73 -8.62
N ARG A 196 -14.28 -4.45 -9.40
CA ARG A 196 -13.25 -5.45 -9.73
C ARG A 196 -11.86 -4.86 -9.74
N THR A 197 -10.86 -5.73 -9.56
CA THR A 197 -9.46 -5.37 -9.72
C THR A 197 -9.10 -5.16 -11.19
N THR A 198 -8.08 -4.32 -11.46
CA THR A 198 -7.61 -3.99 -12.83
C THR A 198 -6.49 -4.90 -13.30
N ASP A 199 -6.45 -6.14 -12.82
CA ASP A 199 -5.48 -7.14 -13.24
C ASP A 199 -5.78 -7.68 -14.66
N GLU A 200 -4.88 -8.50 -15.17
CA GLU A 200 -5.13 -9.31 -16.35
C GLU A 200 -6.40 -10.15 -16.16
N PRO A 201 -7.16 -10.42 -17.23
CA PRO A 201 -8.47 -11.08 -17.12
C PRO A 201 -8.49 -12.37 -16.30
N ASP A 202 -7.40 -13.15 -16.38
CA ASP A 202 -7.22 -14.42 -15.65
C ASP A 202 -6.90 -14.22 -14.15
N LYS A 203 -6.56 -13.02 -13.74
CA LYS A 203 -6.23 -12.64 -12.35
C LYS A 203 -7.24 -11.68 -11.72
N GLN A 204 -8.24 -11.25 -12.49
CA GLN A 204 -9.27 -10.33 -12.01
C GLN A 204 -10.09 -10.93 -10.88
N LYS A 205 -10.34 -10.12 -9.87
CA LYS A 205 -11.25 -10.45 -8.77
C LYS A 205 -12.39 -9.45 -8.74
N ASP A 206 -13.61 -9.95 -8.71
CA ASP A 206 -14.79 -9.18 -8.36
C ASP A 206 -14.87 -9.09 -6.84
N GLY A 207 -15.30 -7.95 -6.31
CA GLY A 207 -15.32 -7.75 -4.87
C GLY A 207 -16.30 -6.71 -4.38
N VAL A 208 -16.61 -6.86 -3.11
CA VAL A 208 -17.40 -5.91 -2.34
C VAL A 208 -16.67 -5.56 -1.06
N SER A 209 -16.89 -4.35 -0.57
CA SER A 209 -16.43 -3.99 0.77
C SER A 209 -17.38 -3.06 1.49
N LEU A 210 -17.28 -3.12 2.82
CA LEU A 210 -17.94 -2.22 3.74
C LEU A 210 -16.86 -1.62 4.64
N LEU A 211 -16.81 -0.30 4.74
CA LEU A 211 -15.89 0.45 5.60
C LEU A 211 -16.68 1.38 6.48
N TRP A 212 -16.44 1.31 7.77
CA TRP A 212 -16.91 2.27 8.76
C TRP A 212 -15.73 2.99 9.41
N LYS A 213 -15.85 4.31 9.61
CA LYS A 213 -14.85 5.15 10.30
C LYS A 213 -15.55 6.09 11.27
N LYS A 214 -14.96 6.31 12.43
CA LYS A 214 -15.46 7.27 13.42
C LYS A 214 -14.34 7.85 14.26
N ARG A 215 -14.44 9.15 14.55
CA ARG A 215 -13.58 9.83 15.52
C ARG A 215 -14.21 9.77 16.92
N LEU A 216 -13.42 9.35 17.89
CA LEU A 216 -13.77 9.21 19.30
C LEU A 216 -12.78 10.02 20.13
N GLY A 217 -12.98 11.33 20.21
CA GLY A 217 -12.02 12.24 20.83
C GLY A 217 -10.68 12.25 20.10
N LYS A 218 -9.61 11.81 20.78
CA LYS A 218 -8.27 11.68 20.21
C LYS A 218 -8.01 10.34 19.50
N MET A 219 -9.03 9.53 19.28
CA MET A 219 -8.91 8.22 18.66
C MET A 219 -9.78 8.13 17.41
N ASP A 220 -9.19 7.71 16.30
CA ASP A 220 -9.89 7.34 15.09
C ASP A 220 -10.07 5.82 15.07
N ALA A 221 -11.30 5.37 15.04
CA ALA A 221 -11.67 3.95 14.94
C ALA A 221 -12.12 3.64 13.50
N SER A 222 -11.76 2.48 12.99
CA SER A 222 -12.26 1.99 11.71
C SER A 222 -12.49 0.50 11.73
N ALA A 223 -13.49 0.06 10.96
CA ALA A 223 -13.79 -1.35 10.72
C ALA A 223 -14.01 -1.56 9.24
N VAL A 224 -13.44 -2.62 8.70
CA VAL A 224 -13.61 -2.98 7.29
C VAL A 224 -13.95 -4.45 7.14
N TYR A 225 -14.78 -4.75 6.17
CA TYR A 225 -15.01 -6.09 5.66
C TYR A 225 -14.85 -6.09 4.14
N LEU A 226 -14.10 -7.05 3.63
CA LEU A 226 -13.81 -7.26 2.21
C LEU A 226 -14.17 -8.69 1.84
N ASP A 227 -14.78 -8.88 0.66
CA ASP A 227 -14.97 -10.20 0.03
C ASP A 227 -14.62 -10.07 -1.45
N PHE A 228 -13.47 -10.64 -1.84
CA PHE A 228 -12.97 -10.66 -3.21
C PHE A 228 -12.91 -12.09 -3.72
N ARG A 229 -13.46 -12.30 -4.91
CA ARG A 229 -13.51 -13.60 -5.56
C ARG A 229 -12.98 -13.51 -7.00
N GLN A 230 -12.18 -14.47 -7.38
CA GLN A 230 -11.73 -14.64 -8.76
C GLN A 230 -12.93 -14.80 -9.70
N ARG A 231 -12.88 -14.13 -10.82
CA ARG A 231 -13.95 -14.10 -11.80
C ARG A 231 -13.99 -15.33 -12.69
N GLN A 232 -12.84 -15.82 -13.09
CA GLN A 232 -12.71 -16.98 -13.95
C GLN A 232 -12.07 -18.12 -13.16
N ASP A 233 -12.61 -19.30 -13.27
CA ASP A 233 -11.91 -20.50 -12.86
C ASP A 233 -10.66 -20.60 -13.73
N LEU A 234 -9.49 -20.39 -13.16
CA LEU A 234 -8.24 -20.57 -13.90
C LEU A 234 -8.21 -22.01 -14.37
N PRO A 235 -8.05 -22.25 -15.69
CA PRO A 235 -7.72 -23.58 -16.16
C PRO A 235 -6.48 -23.99 -15.37
N ALA A 236 -6.55 -25.12 -14.70
CA ALA A 236 -5.45 -25.64 -13.92
C ALA A 236 -4.17 -25.54 -14.76
N SER A 237 -3.26 -24.67 -14.38
CA SER A 237 -1.90 -24.64 -14.94
C SER A 237 -1.11 -25.87 -14.47
N GLU A 238 -1.86 -26.91 -14.21
CA GLU A 238 -1.42 -28.21 -13.72
C GLU A 238 -0.36 -28.90 -14.54
N PRO A 239 -0.34 -28.87 -15.90
CA PRO A 239 0.66 -29.64 -16.62
C PRO A 239 2.08 -29.20 -16.28
N ARG A 240 2.28 -27.90 -16.04
CA ARG A 240 3.61 -27.35 -15.74
C ARG A 240 4.05 -27.63 -14.31
N LEU A 241 3.12 -27.61 -13.37
CA LEU A 241 3.39 -27.91 -11.95
C LEU A 241 3.56 -29.43 -11.76
N ARG A 242 2.76 -30.25 -12.42
CA ARG A 242 2.94 -31.70 -12.44
C ARG A 242 4.25 -32.13 -13.10
N ALA A 243 4.66 -31.47 -14.17
CA ALA A 243 5.95 -31.71 -14.82
C ALA A 243 7.16 -31.37 -13.91
N LEU A 244 6.95 -30.46 -12.95
CA LEU A 244 7.96 -30.10 -11.94
C LEU A 244 7.84 -30.95 -10.67
N GLY A 245 6.93 -31.95 -10.62
CA GLY A 245 6.72 -32.77 -9.44
C GLY A 245 6.15 -32.02 -8.24
N LEU A 246 5.59 -30.84 -8.47
CA LEU A 246 5.05 -29.98 -7.42
C LEU A 246 3.55 -30.23 -7.23
N PRO A 247 3.06 -30.32 -5.98
CA PRO A 247 1.63 -30.47 -5.76
C PRO A 247 0.88 -29.28 -6.36
N ALA A 248 -0.05 -29.55 -7.25
CA ALA A 248 -0.77 -28.56 -8.06
C ALA A 248 -1.44 -27.43 -7.26
N GLY A 249 -1.73 -27.66 -5.97
CA GLY A 249 -2.52 -26.78 -5.13
C GLY A 249 -1.76 -25.69 -4.38
N ARG A 250 -0.46 -25.82 -4.16
CA ARG A 250 0.25 -24.95 -3.21
C ARG A 250 1.23 -23.96 -3.83
N ILE A 251 1.64 -24.14 -5.06
CA ILE A 251 2.65 -23.30 -5.68
C ILE A 251 2.07 -22.57 -6.88
N GLY A 252 1.75 -21.32 -6.75
CA GLY A 252 1.61 -20.45 -7.87
C GLY A 252 0.31 -19.70 -8.03
N GLN A 253 -0.79 -20.10 -7.48
CA GLN A 253 -2.08 -19.57 -7.91
C GLN A 253 -2.75 -18.60 -6.92
N GLY A 254 -2.32 -18.51 -5.67
CA GLY A 254 -2.95 -17.64 -4.69
C GLY A 254 -4.37 -18.09 -4.30
N PHE A 255 -5.19 -17.15 -3.91
CA PHE A 255 -6.55 -17.41 -3.42
C PHE A 255 -7.59 -17.13 -4.49
N ASP A 256 -8.54 -18.04 -4.70
CA ASP A 256 -9.73 -17.83 -5.54
C ASP A 256 -10.76 -16.93 -4.84
N ARG A 257 -10.76 -16.96 -3.50
CA ARG A 257 -11.57 -16.09 -2.67
C ARG A 257 -10.78 -15.64 -1.44
N GLN A 258 -10.87 -14.37 -1.11
CA GLN A 258 -10.31 -13.77 0.09
C GLN A 258 -11.39 -12.95 0.79
N ARG A 259 -11.63 -13.25 2.06
CA ARG A 259 -12.46 -12.47 2.96
C ARG A 259 -11.57 -11.90 4.05
N ILE A 260 -11.63 -10.61 4.24
CA ILE A 260 -10.79 -9.93 5.22
C ILE A 260 -11.70 -9.05 6.08
N ALA A 261 -11.65 -9.26 7.38
CA ALA A 261 -12.20 -8.36 8.36
C ALA A 261 -11.05 -7.68 9.10
N SER A 262 -11.13 -6.38 9.27
CA SER A 262 -10.12 -5.64 10.02
C SER A 262 -10.78 -4.60 10.93
N LEU A 263 -10.18 -4.43 12.12
CA LEU A 263 -10.50 -3.37 13.07
C LEU A 263 -9.24 -2.59 13.35
N ALA A 264 -9.29 -1.28 13.21
CA ALA A 264 -8.14 -0.44 13.53
C ALA A 264 -8.53 0.72 14.46
N ALA A 265 -7.58 1.10 15.29
CA ALA A 265 -7.63 2.28 16.13
C ALA A 265 -6.33 3.07 15.94
N LYS A 266 -6.45 4.39 15.80
CA LYS A 266 -5.35 5.34 15.75
C LYS A 266 -5.54 6.37 16.85
N TYR A 267 -4.62 6.42 17.79
CA TYR A 267 -4.62 7.37 18.88
C TYR A 267 -3.65 8.51 18.60
N HIS A 268 -4.13 9.74 18.77
CA HIS A 268 -3.38 10.97 18.56
C HIS A 268 -3.08 11.64 19.92
N PRO A 269 -2.00 11.26 20.62
CA PRO A 269 -1.63 11.90 21.90
C PRO A 269 -1.47 13.41 21.76
N THR A 270 -0.83 13.82 20.66
CA THR A 270 -0.65 15.20 20.23
C THR A 270 -0.92 15.30 18.72
N SER A 271 -0.92 16.51 18.17
CA SER A 271 -1.02 16.72 16.70
C SER A 271 0.15 16.11 15.90
N LYS A 272 1.28 15.82 16.54
CA LYS A 272 2.47 15.26 15.87
C LYS A 272 2.60 13.75 16.01
N TRP A 273 1.97 13.14 17.01
CA TRP A 273 2.09 11.71 17.29
C TRP A 273 0.83 10.94 16.90
N GLN A 274 1.02 9.84 16.23
CA GLN A 274 -0.04 8.86 15.97
C GLN A 274 0.47 7.47 16.36
N LEU A 275 -0.31 6.78 17.16
CA LEU A 275 -0.11 5.38 17.54
C LEU A 275 -1.25 4.58 16.94
N GLY A 276 -0.95 3.59 16.12
CA GLY A 276 -1.95 2.79 15.41
C GLY A 276 -1.84 1.30 15.75
N LEU A 277 -2.98 0.65 15.81
CA LEU A 277 -3.09 -0.81 15.87
C LEU A 277 -4.23 -1.25 14.94
N GLU A 278 -3.93 -2.16 14.05
CA GLU A 278 -4.88 -2.84 13.18
C GLU A 278 -4.88 -4.33 13.50
N LEU A 279 -6.05 -4.90 13.75
CA LEU A 279 -6.27 -6.33 13.94
C LEU A 279 -6.91 -6.89 12.67
N LEU A 280 -6.37 -7.97 12.15
CA LEU A 280 -6.76 -8.60 10.90
C LEU A 280 -7.28 -10.01 11.15
N GLN A 281 -8.39 -10.36 10.52
CA GLN A 281 -8.86 -11.74 10.38
C GLN A 281 -9.08 -12.01 8.90
N ALA A 282 -8.33 -12.96 8.36
CA ALA A 282 -8.41 -13.33 6.96
C ALA A 282 -8.90 -14.77 6.79
N ASP A 283 -9.71 -15.00 5.75
CA ASP A 283 -10.24 -16.30 5.35
C ASP A 283 -10.01 -16.43 3.83
N GLY A 284 -9.06 -17.27 3.44
CA GLY A 284 -8.68 -17.52 2.06
C GLY A 284 -9.04 -18.92 1.62
N ARG A 285 -9.58 -19.06 0.40
CA ARG A 285 -9.76 -20.34 -0.26
C ARG A 285 -8.79 -20.45 -1.44
N HIS A 286 -7.98 -21.51 -1.44
CA HIS A 286 -7.03 -21.78 -2.53
C HIS A 286 -7.72 -22.43 -3.73
N TYR A 287 -7.19 -22.14 -4.93
CA TYR A 287 -7.75 -22.62 -6.19
C TYR A 287 -7.82 -24.14 -6.35
N ALA A 288 -6.76 -24.83 -5.93
CA ALA A 288 -6.55 -26.18 -6.44
C ALA A 288 -7.17 -27.29 -5.59
N ASP A 289 -7.46 -27.04 -4.33
CA ASP A 289 -7.83 -28.12 -3.40
C ASP A 289 -8.97 -27.75 -2.44
N ALA A 290 -9.64 -26.65 -2.68
CA ALA A 290 -10.62 -26.09 -1.74
C ALA A 290 -10.05 -25.89 -0.32
N TYR A 291 -8.71 -25.96 -0.16
CA TYR A 291 -8.06 -25.72 1.12
C TYR A 291 -8.40 -24.31 1.59
N ARG A 292 -8.87 -24.23 2.82
CA ARG A 292 -9.29 -23.00 3.45
C ARG A 292 -8.33 -22.63 4.55
N GLU A 293 -7.82 -21.42 4.47
CA GLU A 293 -6.94 -20.86 5.46
C GLU A 293 -7.69 -19.76 6.22
N ARG A 294 -7.73 -19.85 7.54
CA ARG A 294 -8.32 -18.84 8.39
C ARG A 294 -7.35 -18.46 9.48
N GLU A 295 -6.81 -17.25 9.38
CA GLU A 295 -5.78 -16.78 10.27
C GLU A 295 -6.00 -15.32 10.68
N GLY A 296 -5.60 -15.01 11.92
CA GLY A 296 -5.54 -13.63 12.42
C GLY A 296 -4.14 -13.05 12.34
N GLY A 297 -4.04 -11.74 12.34
CA GLY A 297 -2.78 -11.00 12.34
C GLY A 297 -2.98 -9.57 12.83
N PHE A 298 -1.91 -8.78 12.80
CA PHE A 298 -1.99 -7.38 13.18
C PHE A 298 -0.92 -6.52 12.49
N VAL A 299 -1.17 -5.21 12.46
CA VAL A 299 -0.18 -4.19 12.11
C VAL A 299 -0.15 -3.14 13.20
N ALA A 300 1.03 -2.86 13.74
CA ALA A 300 1.24 -1.78 14.71
C ALA A 300 1.98 -0.63 14.02
N LEU A 301 1.62 0.60 14.34
CA LEU A 301 2.15 1.84 13.76
C LEU A 301 2.54 2.83 14.85
N VAL A 302 3.71 3.41 14.70
CA VAL A 302 4.11 4.65 15.37
C VAL A 302 4.48 5.65 14.30
N GLN A 303 3.86 6.82 14.31
CA GLN A 303 4.15 7.91 13.38
C GLN A 303 4.43 9.19 14.15
N TYR A 304 5.38 9.97 13.65
CA TYR A 304 5.73 11.27 14.19
C TYR A 304 5.90 12.29 13.07
N GLY A 305 5.43 13.50 13.32
CA GLY A 305 5.49 14.61 12.38
C GLY A 305 4.29 14.68 11.45
N GLU A 306 4.29 15.72 10.66
CA GLU A 306 3.27 16.01 9.65
C GLU A 306 3.98 16.51 8.39
N LEU A 307 3.67 15.91 7.25
CA LEU A 307 4.20 16.36 5.97
C LEU A 307 3.25 17.39 5.35
N ASP A 308 3.74 18.60 5.19
CA ASP A 308 3.11 19.63 4.37
C ASP A 308 4.04 19.93 3.18
N GLU A 309 3.67 19.45 2.00
CA GLU A 309 4.48 19.57 0.78
C GLU A 309 4.72 21.02 0.36
N ARG A 310 3.94 21.98 0.89
CA ARG A 310 4.06 23.41 0.64
C ARG A 310 5.02 24.10 1.61
N LYS A 311 5.44 23.38 2.67
CA LYS A 311 6.26 23.94 3.74
C LYS A 311 7.64 23.29 3.77
N ALA A 312 8.67 24.03 3.35
CA ALA A 312 10.05 23.58 3.48
C ALA A 312 10.39 23.22 4.94
N GLY A 313 11.11 22.11 5.14
CA GLY A 313 11.48 21.61 6.45
C GLY A 313 10.39 20.79 7.15
N SER A 314 9.17 20.69 6.60
CA SER A 314 8.19 19.77 7.16
C SER A 314 8.60 18.32 6.89
N PHE A 315 8.29 17.43 7.83
CA PHE A 315 8.63 16.02 7.70
C PHE A 315 7.63 15.14 8.45
N ALA A 316 7.56 13.89 8.02
CA ALA A 316 6.89 12.84 8.76
C ALA A 316 7.69 11.54 8.70
N SER A 317 7.65 10.79 9.80
CA SER A 317 8.33 9.50 9.91
C SER A 317 7.38 8.47 10.49
N TRP A 318 7.43 7.24 9.98
CA TRP A 318 6.68 6.16 10.56
C TRP A 318 7.55 4.91 10.73
N LEU A 319 7.18 4.12 11.73
CA LEU A 319 7.67 2.78 12.00
C LEU A 319 6.46 1.85 12.10
N ARG A 320 6.49 0.73 11.34
CA ARG A 320 5.44 -0.29 11.37
C ARG A 320 6.03 -1.65 11.70
N TYR A 321 5.27 -2.41 12.46
CA TYR A 321 5.48 -3.83 12.60
C TYR A 321 4.30 -4.56 11.99
N TYR A 322 4.58 -5.55 11.18
CA TYR A 322 3.62 -6.36 10.47
C TYR A 322 3.65 -7.79 10.99
N ASP A 323 2.48 -8.37 11.21
CA ASP A 323 2.24 -9.81 11.33
C ASP A 323 0.97 -10.11 10.52
N GLN A 324 1.15 -10.26 9.19
CA GLN A 324 0.06 -10.39 8.23
C GLN A 324 -0.04 -11.81 7.68
N PRO A 325 -1.20 -12.50 7.88
CA PRO A 325 -1.43 -13.80 7.27
C PRO A 325 -1.53 -13.70 5.75
N SER A 326 -1.22 -14.79 5.06
CA SER A 326 -1.20 -14.84 3.59
C SER A 326 -2.53 -14.38 2.96
N ALA A 327 -3.66 -14.82 3.52
CA ALA A 327 -4.97 -14.47 3.00
C ALA A 327 -5.34 -12.99 3.20
N SER A 328 -4.66 -12.24 4.08
CA SER A 328 -4.88 -10.80 4.27
C SER A 328 -4.10 -9.94 3.26
N VAL A 329 -3.13 -10.53 2.56
CA VAL A 329 -2.29 -9.84 1.59
C VAL A 329 -2.98 -9.84 0.24
N LEU A 330 -3.82 -8.85 -0.02
CA LEU A 330 -4.51 -8.71 -1.30
C LEU A 330 -3.67 -7.85 -2.26
N TYR A 331 -3.48 -6.58 -1.94
CA TYR A 331 -2.64 -5.63 -2.69
C TYR A 331 -2.10 -4.57 -1.74
N PRO A 332 -1.15 -4.91 -0.86
CA PRO A 332 -0.62 -3.94 0.10
C PRO A 332 0.24 -2.87 -0.59
N THR A 333 0.26 -1.69 0.02
CA THR A 333 1.15 -0.60 -0.36
C THR A 333 2.51 -0.76 0.26
N MET A 334 3.24 -1.72 -0.04
CA MET A 334 4.62 -1.78 0.43
C MET A 334 5.52 -1.57 -0.77
N ASP A 335 6.51 -0.71 -0.67
CA ASP A 335 7.59 -0.67 -1.63
C ASP A 335 8.54 -1.88 -1.47
N ALA A 336 8.46 -2.60 -0.34
CA ALA A 336 8.93 -3.99 -0.25
C ALA A 336 8.15 -4.87 -1.21
N ASP A 337 8.81 -5.82 -1.86
CA ASP A 337 8.12 -6.74 -2.77
C ASP A 337 7.35 -7.81 -1.98
N ALA A 338 6.29 -7.37 -1.30
CA ALA A 338 5.36 -8.25 -0.60
C ALA A 338 4.76 -9.34 -1.51
N GLY A 339 4.99 -9.24 -2.81
CA GLY A 339 4.65 -10.28 -3.79
C GLY A 339 5.29 -11.63 -3.50
N PHE A 340 6.50 -11.64 -2.97
CA PHE A 340 7.18 -12.88 -2.54
C PHE A 340 6.48 -13.55 -1.36
N PHE A 341 5.86 -12.77 -0.48
CA PHE A 341 5.23 -13.27 0.75
C PHE A 341 3.72 -13.50 0.62
N ARG A 342 3.10 -13.22 -0.52
CA ARG A 342 1.64 -13.33 -0.71
C ARG A 342 1.06 -14.69 -0.36
N ARG A 343 1.87 -15.74 -0.38
CA ARG A 343 1.43 -17.11 -0.13
C ARG A 343 1.65 -17.58 1.29
N GLU A 344 2.68 -17.01 1.92
CA GLU A 344 3.17 -17.42 3.22
C GLU A 344 2.71 -16.46 4.32
N GLY A 345 2.22 -15.29 3.94
CA GLY A 345 2.12 -14.17 4.84
C GLY A 345 3.52 -13.69 5.25
N PHE A 346 3.59 -12.57 5.93
CA PHE A 346 4.86 -12.01 6.37
C PHE A 346 4.74 -11.36 7.75
N ARG A 347 5.88 -11.24 8.39
CA ARG A 347 6.07 -10.43 9.59
C ARG A 347 7.38 -9.68 9.50
N GLY A 348 7.47 -8.57 10.21
CA GLY A 348 8.69 -7.77 10.25
C GLY A 348 8.43 -6.29 10.37
N TRP A 349 9.45 -5.50 10.07
CA TRP A 349 9.48 -4.07 10.27
C TRP A 349 9.58 -3.32 8.95
N GLY A 350 8.87 -2.19 8.89
CA GLY A 350 9.04 -1.17 7.87
C GLY A 350 9.18 0.19 8.53
N ALA A 351 10.01 1.05 7.95
CA ALA A 351 10.18 2.43 8.40
C ALA A 351 10.34 3.33 7.19
N ARG A 352 9.84 4.57 7.31
CA ARG A 352 10.01 5.59 6.30
C ARG A 352 10.05 6.97 6.93
N THR A 353 10.84 7.85 6.33
CA THR A 353 10.87 9.27 6.63
C THR A 353 10.78 10.03 5.33
N ASP A 354 9.90 11.01 5.28
CA ASP A 354 9.76 11.96 4.17
C ASP A 354 10.07 13.37 4.70
N TYR A 355 10.73 14.17 3.86
CA TYR A 355 11.18 15.50 4.19
C TYR A 355 10.98 16.44 3.01
N VAL A 356 10.41 17.61 3.24
CA VAL A 356 10.21 18.66 2.23
C VAL A 356 11.46 19.52 2.14
N ILE A 357 12.20 19.41 1.05
CA ILE A 357 13.42 20.19 0.81
C ILE A 357 13.05 21.64 0.51
N THR A 358 12.14 21.82 -0.44
CA THR A 358 11.52 23.10 -0.81
C THR A 358 10.04 22.85 -1.11
N PRO A 359 9.18 23.87 -1.12
CA PRO A 359 7.78 23.68 -1.54
C PRO A 359 7.70 22.90 -2.87
N GLY A 360 6.95 21.83 -2.87
CA GLY A 360 6.77 20.94 -4.03
C GLY A 360 7.91 19.92 -4.27
N LEU A 361 8.99 19.93 -3.47
CA LEU A 361 10.08 18.94 -3.61
C LEU A 361 10.26 18.15 -2.32
N VAL A 362 9.92 16.85 -2.38
CA VAL A 362 9.96 15.92 -1.24
C VAL A 362 10.99 14.83 -1.48
N CYS A 363 11.86 14.59 -0.50
CA CYS A 363 12.70 13.40 -0.49
C CYS A 363 12.19 12.40 0.55
N ALA A 364 12.37 11.10 0.29
CA ALA A 364 12.02 10.04 1.22
C ALA A 364 13.12 8.98 1.30
N VAL A 365 13.24 8.41 2.50
CA VAL A 365 14.06 7.22 2.76
C VAL A 365 13.17 6.19 3.43
N GLU A 366 13.21 4.95 2.94
CA GLU A 366 12.42 3.86 3.49
C GLU A 366 13.25 2.58 3.62
N GLY A 367 12.89 1.72 4.55
CA GLY A 367 13.54 0.45 4.73
C GLY A 367 12.58 -0.60 5.26
N PHE A 368 12.78 -1.85 4.80
CA PHE A 368 11.99 -3.00 5.24
C PHE A 368 12.87 -4.16 5.60
N ARG A 369 12.46 -4.89 6.63
CA ARG A 369 13.01 -6.18 7.01
C ARG A 369 11.86 -7.13 7.27
N LEU A 370 11.62 -8.03 6.34
CA LEU A 370 10.50 -8.95 6.36
C LEU A 370 10.98 -10.39 6.39
N GLU A 371 10.17 -11.26 7.00
CA GLU A 371 10.34 -12.71 6.95
C GLU A 371 8.98 -13.39 6.74
N ASN A 372 8.98 -14.62 6.24
CA ASN A 372 7.75 -15.38 6.08
C ASN A 372 7.17 -15.76 7.46
N ARG A 373 5.85 -15.68 7.53
CA ARG A 373 5.09 -16.00 8.75
C ARG A 373 4.96 -17.49 8.97
N SER A 374 4.68 -18.24 7.92
CA SER A 374 4.48 -19.69 7.97
C SER A 374 5.81 -20.45 7.93
N LYS A 375 6.06 -21.28 8.95
CA LYS A 375 7.24 -22.14 9.02
C LYS A 375 7.04 -23.52 8.37
N GLY A 376 5.81 -23.85 7.99
CA GLY A 376 5.45 -25.17 7.44
C GLY A 376 5.34 -25.24 5.93
N ALA A 377 5.62 -24.14 5.26
CA ALA A 377 5.42 -24.00 3.84
C ALA A 377 6.57 -24.56 3.01
N GLN A 378 6.34 -24.58 1.72
CA GLN A 378 7.29 -25.08 0.72
C GLN A 378 8.56 -24.23 0.64
N LEU A 379 8.48 -22.96 1.04
CA LEU A 379 9.64 -22.08 1.15
C LEU A 379 9.96 -21.87 2.63
N ARG A 380 11.12 -22.35 3.05
CA ARG A 380 11.61 -22.13 4.41
C ARG A 380 12.50 -20.91 4.45
N ALA A 381 12.52 -20.24 5.62
CA ALA A 381 13.45 -19.15 5.92
C ALA A 381 13.50 -18.06 4.83
N MET A 382 12.34 -17.57 4.38
CA MET A 382 12.28 -16.40 3.50
C MET A 382 12.57 -15.15 4.31
N HIS A 383 13.50 -14.35 3.81
CA HIS A 383 13.85 -13.05 4.39
C HIS A 383 14.03 -12.03 3.28
N GLU A 384 13.56 -10.81 3.49
CA GLU A 384 13.77 -9.69 2.59
C GLU A 384 14.27 -8.48 3.35
N TYR A 385 15.27 -7.82 2.78
CA TYR A 385 15.78 -6.53 3.23
C TYR A 385 15.73 -5.57 2.06
N ILE A 386 15.07 -4.44 2.23
CA ILE A 386 15.02 -3.38 1.23
C ILE A 386 15.41 -2.06 1.89
N LEU A 387 16.22 -1.27 1.19
CA LEU A 387 16.46 0.13 1.47
C LEU A 387 16.17 0.91 0.19
N GLY A 388 15.31 1.90 0.29
CA GLY A 388 14.90 2.75 -0.82
C GLY A 388 15.04 4.23 -0.50
N THR A 389 15.27 5.01 -1.54
CA THR A 389 15.23 6.47 -1.49
C THR A 389 14.42 6.98 -2.66
N SER A 390 13.69 8.07 -2.48
CA SER A 390 12.98 8.71 -3.58
C SER A 390 13.02 10.22 -3.47
N VAL A 391 12.91 10.87 -4.62
CA VAL A 391 12.69 12.31 -4.74
C VAL A 391 11.46 12.52 -5.60
N THR A 392 10.51 13.29 -5.11
CA THR A 392 9.26 13.60 -5.79
C THR A 392 9.13 15.11 -5.94
N ALA A 393 8.93 15.57 -7.18
CA ALA A 393 8.58 16.96 -7.49
C ALA A 393 7.09 17.02 -7.84
N TYR A 394 6.35 17.91 -7.17
CA TYR A 394 4.93 18.20 -7.41
C TYR A 394 4.80 19.52 -8.17
N PHE A 395 3.85 19.63 -9.11
CA PHE A 395 3.61 20.82 -9.92
C PHE A 395 2.14 20.99 -10.30
#